data_26874317d151a5d5c1690b120fcba172
#
_entry.id   26874317d151a5d5c1690b120fcba172
#
_cell.length_a   1.000
_cell.length_b   1.000
_cell.length_c   1.000
_cell.angle_alpha   90.00
_cell.angle_beta   90.00
_cell.angle_gamma   90.00
#
_symmetry.space_group_name_H-M   'P 1'
#
loop_
_entity.id
_entity.type
_entity.pdbx_description
1 polymer ?
#
loop_
_entity_poly.entity_id
_entity_poly.type
_entity_poly.pdbx_seq_one_letter_code
_entity_poly.pdbx_strand_id
1 'polypeptide(L)'
;MKELITFLFLIFYTISSFANSSCNSISNRDQRNYCLAKAKAQSSYCNSISNRDKRNMCLAEVKGQKSYCNSISNRDTRNMCLSNF
;
A
#
# COMPACT_ATOMS: atom_id res chain seq x y z
N MET A 1 14.23 15.67 30.02
CA MET A 1 14.02 14.30 29.50
C MET A 1 12.62 14.07 28.97
N LYS A 2 11.57 14.50 29.65
CA LYS A 2 10.18 14.37 29.17
C LYS A 2 9.93 15.14 27.86
N GLU A 3 10.54 16.30 27.70
CA GLU A 3 10.38 17.14 26.52
C GLU A 3 10.99 16.54 25.27
N LEU A 4 12.10 15.81 25.38
CA LEU A 4 12.77 15.14 24.27
C LEU A 4 11.93 14.00 23.73
N ILE A 5 11.26 13.24 24.58
CA ILE A 5 10.40 12.12 24.17
C ILE A 5 9.17 12.64 23.43
N THR A 6 8.57 13.73 23.90
CA THR A 6 7.42 14.37 23.26
C THR A 6 7.79 14.92 21.87
N PHE A 7 8.97 15.48 21.73
CA PHE A 7 9.48 16.03 20.48
C PHE A 7 9.67 14.93 19.43
N LEU A 8 10.25 13.80 19.81
CA LEU A 8 10.43 12.64 18.93
C LEU A 8 9.09 12.07 18.44
N PHE A 9 8.10 12.05 19.30
CA PHE A 9 6.75 11.59 18.97
C PHE A 9 6.08 12.47 17.92
N LEU A 10 6.26 13.78 17.99
CA LEU A 10 5.73 14.75 17.03
C LEU A 10 6.36 14.60 15.66
N ILE A 11 7.66 14.35 15.58
CA ILE A 11 8.38 14.14 14.32
C ILE A 11 7.86 12.88 13.60
N PHE A 12 7.60 11.82 14.34
CA PHE A 12 7.04 10.58 13.79
C PHE A 12 5.67 10.79 13.18
N TYR A 13 4.83 11.58 13.83
CA TYR A 13 3.48 11.89 13.36
C TYR A 13 3.51 12.68 12.05
N THR A 14 4.42 13.61 11.92
CA THR A 14 4.59 14.46 10.72
C THR A 14 4.98 13.62 9.50
N ILE A 15 5.86 12.62 9.67
CA ILE A 15 6.30 11.73 8.59
C ILE A 15 5.13 10.91 8.05
N SER A 16 4.24 10.39 8.91
CA SER A 16 3.06 9.62 8.49
C SER A 16 2.10 10.44 7.65
N SER A 17 1.87 11.70 8.02
CA SER A 17 1.00 12.62 7.27
C SER A 17 1.58 12.93 5.88
N PHE A 18 2.89 13.07 5.79
CA PHE A 18 3.57 13.37 4.54
C PHE A 18 3.43 12.22 3.52
N ALA A 19 3.50 10.96 3.96
CA ALA A 19 3.35 9.79 3.10
C ALA A 19 1.97 9.75 2.43
N ASN A 20 0.89 10.07 3.17
CA ASN A 20 -0.47 10.11 2.64
C ASN A 20 -0.65 11.21 1.60
N SER A 21 -0.03 12.37 1.80
CA SER A 21 -0.08 13.47 0.85
C SER A 21 0.57 13.10 -0.48
N SER A 22 1.67 12.34 -0.44
CA SER A 22 2.37 11.89 -1.64
C SER A 22 1.49 10.98 -2.51
N CYS A 23 0.71 10.10 -1.90
CA CYS A 23 -0.23 9.25 -2.65
C CYS A 23 -1.25 10.08 -3.43
N ASN A 24 -1.78 11.14 -2.83
CA ASN A 24 -2.80 11.98 -3.45
C ASN A 24 -2.27 12.75 -4.66
N SER A 25 -0.96 12.89 -4.79
CA SER A 25 -0.31 13.55 -5.93
C SER A 25 -0.19 12.66 -7.15
N ILE A 26 -0.48 11.36 -7.03
CA ILE A 26 -0.41 10.42 -8.14
C ILE A 26 -1.63 10.60 -9.04
N SER A 27 -1.41 10.88 -10.33
CA SER A 27 -2.50 11.13 -11.27
C SER A 27 -3.19 9.84 -11.74
N ASN A 28 -2.45 8.74 -11.91
CA ASN A 28 -3.04 7.45 -12.28
C ASN A 28 -3.89 6.92 -11.13
N ARG A 29 -5.16 6.64 -11.41
CA ARG A 29 -6.14 6.24 -10.40
C ARG A 29 -5.77 4.93 -9.70
N ASP A 30 -5.40 3.92 -10.46
CA ASP A 30 -5.04 2.61 -9.89
C ASP A 30 -3.77 2.69 -9.07
N GLN A 31 -2.77 3.42 -9.55
CA GLN A 31 -1.52 3.68 -8.81
C GLN A 31 -1.80 4.42 -7.51
N ARG A 32 -2.66 5.43 -7.57
CA ARG A 32 -3.03 6.21 -6.38
C ARG A 32 -3.71 5.33 -5.34
N ASN A 33 -4.68 4.50 -5.76
CA ASN A 33 -5.38 3.59 -4.86
C ASN A 33 -4.44 2.53 -4.26
N TYR A 34 -3.51 2.04 -5.05
CA TYR A 34 -2.49 1.11 -4.57
C TYR A 34 -1.63 1.76 -3.48
N CYS A 35 -1.17 2.97 -3.73
CA CYS A 35 -0.39 3.75 -2.77
C CYS A 35 -1.16 3.96 -1.46
N LEU A 36 -2.42 4.40 -1.56
CA LEU A 36 -3.28 4.67 -0.41
C LEU A 36 -3.56 3.40 0.40
N ALA A 37 -3.79 2.29 -0.28
CA ALA A 37 -4.05 1.00 0.38
C ALA A 37 -2.86 0.60 1.26
N LYS A 38 -1.66 0.72 0.75
CA LYS A 38 -0.43 0.38 1.48
C LYS A 38 -0.14 1.38 2.59
N ALA A 39 -0.26 2.67 2.30
CA ALA A 39 0.03 3.73 3.27
C ALA A 39 -0.91 3.68 4.48
N LYS A 40 -2.17 3.38 4.25
CA LYS A 40 -3.20 3.33 5.30
C LYS A 40 -3.48 1.92 5.81
N ALA A 41 -2.88 0.91 5.20
CA ALA A 41 -3.13 -0.51 5.49
C ALA A 41 -4.63 -0.84 5.40
N GLN A 42 -5.29 -0.34 4.35
CA GLN A 42 -6.73 -0.51 4.13
C GLN A 42 -7.00 -1.18 2.80
N SER A 43 -7.52 -2.40 2.85
CA SER A 43 -7.81 -3.21 1.65
C SER A 43 -8.95 -2.63 0.80
N SER A 44 -9.78 -1.75 1.34
CA SER A 44 -10.85 -1.10 0.58
C SER A 44 -10.33 -0.32 -0.63
N TYR A 45 -9.15 0.28 -0.51
CA TYR A 45 -8.51 0.96 -1.64
C TYR A 45 -8.09 -0.01 -2.73
N CYS A 46 -7.70 -1.23 -2.36
CA CYS A 46 -7.39 -2.28 -3.33
C CYS A 46 -8.60 -2.62 -4.19
N ASN A 47 -9.77 -2.68 -3.57
CA ASN A 47 -11.02 -3.02 -4.26
C ASN A 47 -11.42 -1.96 -5.30
N SER A 48 -10.90 -0.75 -5.16
CA SER A 48 -11.15 0.34 -6.11
C SER A 48 -10.21 0.32 -7.31
N ILE A 49 -9.25 -0.59 -7.35
CA ILE A 49 -8.31 -0.73 -8.46
C ILE A 49 -9.00 -1.46 -9.61
N SER A 50 -8.98 -0.87 -10.81
CA SER A 50 -9.65 -1.42 -12.00
C SER A 50 -8.91 -2.61 -12.58
N ASN A 51 -7.58 -2.55 -12.63
CA ASN A 51 -6.76 -3.63 -13.16
C ASN A 51 -6.78 -4.81 -12.19
N ARG A 52 -7.24 -5.97 -12.69
CA ARG A 52 -7.44 -7.17 -11.88
C ARG A 52 -6.15 -7.68 -11.23
N ASP A 53 -5.08 -7.76 -11.98
CA ASP A 53 -3.80 -8.27 -11.47
C ASP A 53 -3.21 -7.34 -10.42
N LYS A 54 -3.28 -6.03 -10.66
CA LYS A 54 -2.83 -5.02 -9.70
C LYS A 54 -3.68 -5.04 -8.42
N ARG A 55 -4.99 -5.24 -8.56
CA ARG A 55 -5.90 -5.38 -7.41
C ARG A 55 -5.51 -6.58 -6.56
N ASN A 56 -5.26 -7.73 -7.18
CA ASN A 56 -4.84 -8.94 -6.47
C ASN A 56 -3.49 -8.77 -5.79
N MET A 57 -2.54 -8.09 -6.45
CA MET A 57 -1.25 -7.78 -5.83
C MET A 57 -1.44 -6.90 -4.59
N CYS A 58 -2.27 -5.89 -4.70
CA CYS A 58 -2.60 -4.99 -3.60
C CYS A 58 -3.19 -5.76 -2.42
N LEU A 59 -4.19 -6.61 -2.69
CA LEU A 59 -4.84 -7.41 -1.65
C LEU A 59 -3.87 -8.37 -0.97
N ALA A 60 -2.98 -9.00 -1.75
CA ALA A 60 -1.97 -9.90 -1.19
C ALA A 60 -1.07 -9.16 -0.19
N GLU A 61 -0.57 -8.00 -0.59
CA GLU A 61 0.35 -7.23 0.23
C GLU A 61 -0.31 -6.62 1.47
N VAL A 62 -1.49 -6.01 1.29
CA VAL A 62 -2.17 -5.31 2.39
C VAL A 62 -2.73 -6.29 3.41
N LYS A 63 -3.29 -7.41 2.96
CA LYS A 63 -3.84 -8.43 3.86
C LYS A 63 -2.80 -9.45 4.33
N GLY A 64 -1.60 -9.42 3.75
CA GLY A 64 -0.57 -10.39 4.07
C GLY A 64 -0.95 -11.82 3.67
N GLN A 65 -1.68 -11.97 2.55
CA GLN A 65 -2.19 -13.27 2.10
C GLN A 65 -1.64 -13.63 0.73
N LYS A 66 -0.72 -14.57 0.72
CA LYS A 66 -0.05 -15.06 -0.48
C LYS A 66 -1.02 -15.62 -1.52
N SER A 67 -2.17 -16.14 -1.10
CA SER A 67 -3.15 -16.74 -2.00
C SER A 67 -3.64 -15.81 -3.09
N TYR A 68 -3.68 -14.50 -2.84
CA TYR A 68 -4.06 -13.52 -3.86
C TYR A 68 -3.07 -13.46 -5.02
N CYS A 69 -1.80 -13.75 -4.76
CA CYS A 69 -0.78 -13.81 -5.81
C CYS A 69 -1.11 -14.87 -6.86
N ASN A 70 -1.66 -16.01 -6.41
CA ASN A 70 -2.00 -17.12 -7.31
C ASN A 70 -3.13 -16.78 -8.28
N SER A 71 -3.91 -15.75 -7.99
CA SER A 71 -4.99 -15.29 -8.86
C SER A 71 -4.53 -14.30 -9.92
N ILE A 72 -3.25 -13.95 -9.92
CA ILE A 72 -2.69 -13.02 -10.90
C ILE A 72 -2.43 -13.77 -12.20
N SER A 73 -2.96 -13.23 -13.32
CA SER A 73 -2.86 -13.84 -14.64
C SER A 73 -1.49 -13.63 -15.27
N ASN A 74 -0.95 -12.42 -15.14
CA ASN A 74 0.37 -12.09 -15.69
C ASN A 74 1.45 -12.82 -14.89
N ARG A 75 2.26 -13.62 -15.58
CA ARG A 75 3.28 -14.46 -14.96
C ARG A 75 4.32 -13.67 -14.17
N ASP A 76 4.84 -12.61 -14.78
CA ASP A 76 5.88 -11.80 -14.14
C ASP A 76 5.33 -11.07 -12.92
N THR A 77 4.13 -10.51 -13.04
CA THR A 77 3.46 -9.85 -11.92
C THR A 77 3.19 -10.82 -10.78
N ARG A 78 2.76 -12.04 -11.11
CA ARG A 78 2.53 -13.09 -10.11
C ARG A 78 3.82 -13.45 -9.37
N ASN A 79 4.92 -13.59 -10.12
CA ASN A 79 6.22 -13.89 -9.50
C ASN A 79 6.72 -12.76 -8.63
N MET A 80 6.52 -11.51 -9.04
CA MET A 80 6.83 -10.35 -8.21
C MET A 80 6.03 -10.34 -6.92
N CYS A 81 4.75 -10.66 -7.02
CA CYS A 81 3.87 -10.76 -5.86
C CYS A 81 4.37 -11.84 -4.88
N LEU A 82 4.66 -13.03 -5.40
CA LEU A 82 5.13 -14.16 -4.59
C LEU A 82 6.47 -13.86 -3.93
N SER A 83 7.33 -13.07 -4.57
CA SER A 83 8.65 -12.72 -4.02
C SER A 83 8.55 -11.86 -2.76
N ASN A 84 7.41 -11.23 -2.50
CA ASN A 84 7.17 -10.44 -1.29
C ASN A 84 6.87 -11.31 -0.07
N PHE A 85 6.74 -12.59 -0.26
CA PHE A 85 6.46 -13.57 0.81
C PHE A 85 7.58 -14.58 0.95
#